data_9567a0bb1b0561da5fa91770898ebad6
#
_entry.id   9567a0bb1b0561da5fa91770898ebad6
#
_cell.length_a   1.000
_cell.length_b   1.000
_cell.length_c   1.000
_cell.angle_alpha   90.00
_cell.angle_beta   90.00
_cell.angle_gamma   90.00
#
_symmetry.space_group_name_H-M   'P 1'
#
loop_
_entity.id
_entity.type
_entity.pdbx_description
1 polymer ?
#
loop_
_entity_poly.entity_id
_entity_poly.type
_entity_poly.pdbx_seq_one_letter_code
_entity_poly.pdbx_strand_id
1 'polypeptide(L)'
;KKPDRYRNRPYLLWIAECKGVTVRDIELRNSAMWMQSYIRCERLRIDGIKVFNQSNKNNDLMDIDGCRDVIITRVIGDSDDDGITFKSTTDRISENITVSDCIISSHCNALKFGTETTAGFRNVTVTNCVIRESSVKEALTGNAEGICGIALEIVDGGIMENIAISNIVIDGPRVPFFVRLGN
;
A
#
# COMPACT_ATOMS: atom_id res chain seq x y z
N LYS A 1 -30.51 -11.05 10.58
CA LYS A 1 -29.16 -10.55 10.39
C LYS A 1 -29.14 -9.71 9.09
N LYS A 2 -28.67 -8.46 9.14
CA LYS A 2 -28.44 -7.67 7.92
C LYS A 2 -27.39 -8.42 7.08
N PRO A 3 -27.57 -8.52 5.74
CA PRO A 3 -26.53 -9.11 4.89
C PRO A 3 -25.21 -8.37 5.12
N ASP A 4 -24.12 -9.12 5.31
CA ASP A 4 -22.79 -8.56 5.35
C ASP A 4 -22.43 -8.04 3.95
N ARG A 5 -22.58 -6.71 3.74
CA ARG A 5 -22.29 -6.07 2.44
C ARG A 5 -20.82 -6.20 2.06
N TYR A 6 -19.96 -6.57 2.99
CA TYR A 6 -18.52 -6.67 2.77
C TYR A 6 -18.07 -8.09 2.46
N ARG A 7 -18.96 -9.07 2.62
CA ARG A 7 -18.70 -10.46 2.29
C ARG A 7 -18.65 -10.63 0.77
N ASN A 8 -17.61 -11.27 0.26
CA ASN A 8 -17.44 -11.59 -1.16
C ASN A 8 -17.21 -10.38 -2.09
N ARG A 9 -16.55 -9.31 -1.61
CA ARG A 9 -16.08 -8.24 -2.49
C ARG A 9 -14.78 -8.68 -3.20
N PRO A 10 -14.71 -8.65 -4.54
CA PRO A 10 -13.48 -8.99 -5.25
C PRO A 10 -12.46 -7.84 -5.20
N TYR A 11 -11.17 -8.18 -5.24
CA TYR A 11 -10.12 -7.28 -5.69
C TYR A 11 -10.24 -7.05 -7.19
N LEU A 12 -9.78 -5.91 -7.69
CA LEU A 12 -9.73 -5.72 -9.15
C LEU A 12 -8.62 -6.57 -9.77
N LEU A 13 -7.42 -6.53 -9.18
CA LEU A 13 -6.30 -7.40 -9.53
C LEU A 13 -5.91 -8.24 -8.31
N TRP A 14 -5.86 -9.55 -8.47
CA TRP A 14 -5.33 -10.47 -7.48
C TRP A 14 -4.35 -11.42 -8.14
N ILE A 15 -3.06 -11.25 -7.84
CA ILE A 15 -1.97 -12.00 -8.43
C ILE A 15 -1.20 -12.69 -7.30
N ALA A 16 -1.20 -14.00 -7.31
CA ALA A 16 -0.60 -14.80 -6.24
C ALA A 16 0.41 -15.80 -6.78
N GLU A 17 1.52 -15.97 -6.07
CA GLU A 17 2.57 -16.98 -6.30
C GLU A 17 3.16 -16.96 -7.73
N CYS A 18 3.18 -15.78 -8.35
CA CYS A 18 3.67 -15.59 -9.71
C CYS A 18 5.12 -15.11 -9.72
N LYS A 19 5.83 -15.43 -10.80
CA LYS A 19 7.21 -14.97 -11.05
C LYS A 19 7.30 -14.17 -12.33
N GLY A 20 8.04 -13.04 -12.29
CA GLY A 20 8.25 -12.21 -13.47
C GLY A 20 7.00 -11.43 -13.90
N VAL A 21 6.26 -10.89 -12.93
CA VAL A 21 5.04 -10.10 -13.17
C VAL A 21 5.41 -8.66 -13.53
N THR A 22 4.78 -8.12 -14.56
CA THR A 22 4.88 -6.70 -14.90
C THR A 22 3.48 -6.12 -15.11
N VAL A 23 3.17 -5.06 -14.35
CA VAL A 23 1.96 -4.24 -14.50
C VAL A 23 2.40 -2.83 -14.83
N ARG A 24 2.04 -2.33 -16.01
CA ARG A 24 2.51 -1.02 -16.45
C ARG A 24 1.53 -0.29 -17.38
N ASP A 25 1.66 1.04 -17.39
CA ASP A 25 1.02 1.93 -18.37
C ASP A 25 -0.50 1.75 -18.44
N ILE A 26 -1.15 1.49 -17.31
CA ILE A 26 -2.60 1.31 -17.19
C ILE A 26 -3.21 2.26 -16.17
N GLU A 27 -4.50 2.49 -16.29
CA GLU A 27 -5.30 3.17 -15.29
C GLU A 27 -6.31 2.20 -14.67
N LEU A 28 -6.36 2.16 -13.34
CA LEU A 28 -7.25 1.32 -12.53
C LEU A 28 -8.20 2.20 -11.71
N ARG A 29 -9.49 1.93 -11.76
CA ARG A 29 -10.48 2.77 -11.09
C ARG A 29 -11.54 1.95 -10.34
N ASN A 30 -11.82 2.37 -9.11
CA ASN A 30 -13.01 1.99 -8.34
C ASN A 30 -13.27 0.49 -8.24
N SER A 31 -12.46 -0.17 -7.47
CA SER A 31 -12.63 -1.57 -7.09
C SER A 31 -13.73 -1.72 -6.02
N ALA A 32 -14.28 -2.91 -5.91
CA ALA A 32 -15.20 -3.23 -4.82
C ALA A 32 -14.51 -3.33 -3.45
N MET A 33 -13.18 -3.50 -3.43
CA MET A 33 -12.32 -3.61 -2.26
C MET A 33 -10.91 -3.09 -2.64
N TRP A 34 -9.83 -3.71 -2.17
CA TRP A 34 -8.47 -3.39 -2.58
C TRP A 34 -8.32 -3.39 -4.09
N MET A 35 -7.63 -2.40 -4.62
CA MET A 35 -7.46 -2.30 -6.06
C MET A 35 -6.58 -3.42 -6.59
N GLN A 36 -5.43 -3.62 -5.94
CA GLN A 36 -4.43 -4.58 -6.38
C GLN A 36 -3.87 -5.31 -5.16
N SER A 37 -3.78 -6.62 -5.23
CA SER A 37 -3.13 -7.45 -4.23
C SER A 37 -2.15 -8.40 -4.90
N TYR A 38 -0.90 -8.35 -4.47
CA TYR A 38 0.19 -9.20 -4.94
C TYR A 38 0.67 -10.05 -3.77
N ILE A 39 0.48 -11.35 -3.85
CA ILE A 39 0.77 -12.27 -2.76
C ILE A 39 1.88 -13.24 -3.17
N ARG A 40 2.98 -13.26 -2.41
CA ARG A 40 4.11 -14.20 -2.60
C ARG A 40 4.68 -14.20 -4.02
N CYS A 41 4.63 -13.06 -4.70
CA CYS A 41 5.20 -12.90 -6.03
C CYS A 41 6.71 -12.63 -5.97
N GLU A 42 7.41 -12.98 -7.05
CA GLU A 42 8.85 -12.75 -7.21
C GLU A 42 9.12 -12.01 -8.53
N ARG A 43 10.08 -11.09 -8.53
CA ARG A 43 10.41 -10.24 -9.67
C ARG A 43 9.18 -9.52 -10.20
N LEU A 44 8.55 -8.75 -9.30
CA LEU A 44 7.36 -7.93 -9.58
C LEU A 44 7.77 -6.52 -9.98
N ARG A 45 7.25 -6.03 -11.09
CA ARG A 45 7.41 -4.65 -11.53
C ARG A 45 6.05 -3.98 -11.71
N ILE A 46 5.86 -2.85 -11.03
CA ILE A 46 4.69 -1.99 -11.16
C ILE A 46 5.20 -0.61 -11.59
N ASP A 47 4.82 -0.15 -12.78
CA ASP A 47 5.48 0.99 -13.42
C ASP A 47 4.50 1.87 -14.21
N GLY A 48 4.48 3.18 -13.91
CA GLY A 48 3.73 4.17 -14.70
C GLY A 48 2.22 3.97 -14.67
N ILE A 49 1.67 3.45 -13.57
CA ILE A 49 0.22 3.23 -13.43
C ILE A 49 -0.48 4.42 -12.74
N LYS A 50 -1.74 4.60 -13.09
CA LYS A 50 -2.63 5.52 -12.38
C LYS A 50 -3.70 4.72 -11.64
N VAL A 51 -3.96 5.08 -10.39
CA VAL A 51 -4.94 4.39 -9.55
C VAL A 51 -5.87 5.41 -8.90
N PHE A 52 -7.16 5.22 -9.04
CA PHE A 52 -8.19 5.97 -8.34
C PHE A 52 -9.17 5.00 -7.70
N ASN A 53 -9.13 4.85 -6.37
CA ASN A 53 -9.92 3.87 -5.63
C ASN A 53 -10.69 4.50 -4.48
N GLN A 54 -11.83 5.12 -4.80
CA GLN A 54 -12.61 6.00 -3.91
C GLN A 54 -14.09 5.62 -3.86
N SER A 55 -14.45 4.38 -4.15
CA SER A 55 -15.86 3.97 -4.33
C SER A 55 -16.45 3.19 -3.15
N ASN A 56 -15.61 2.67 -2.26
CA ASN A 56 -16.05 1.80 -1.16
C ASN A 56 -15.06 1.84 0.00
N LYS A 57 -15.40 1.22 1.11
CA LYS A 57 -14.48 0.95 2.22
C LYS A 57 -13.46 -0.11 1.83
N ASN A 58 -12.29 -0.07 2.44
CA ASN A 58 -11.13 -0.90 2.13
C ASN A 58 -10.72 -0.75 0.66
N ASN A 59 -10.75 0.46 0.17
CA ASN A 59 -10.29 0.80 -1.17
C ASN A 59 -8.81 1.18 -1.13
N ASP A 60 -7.96 0.22 -0.71
CA ASP A 60 -6.50 0.36 -0.77
C ASP A 60 -6.03 0.52 -2.22
N LEU A 61 -4.92 1.22 -2.40
CA LEU A 61 -4.32 1.44 -3.71
C LEU A 61 -3.59 0.19 -4.21
N MET A 62 -2.72 -0.37 -3.39
CA MET A 62 -2.03 -1.65 -3.64
C MET A 62 -1.48 -2.28 -2.38
N ASP A 63 -1.48 -3.60 -2.35
CA ASP A 63 -0.98 -4.43 -1.26
C ASP A 63 0.08 -5.40 -1.77
N ILE A 64 1.27 -5.32 -1.20
CA ILE A 64 2.44 -6.16 -1.50
C ILE A 64 2.69 -7.08 -0.31
N ASP A 65 2.32 -8.34 -0.44
CA ASP A 65 2.29 -9.29 0.66
C ASP A 65 3.26 -10.47 0.43
N GLY A 66 4.28 -10.58 1.26
CA GLY A 66 5.28 -11.65 1.16
C GLY A 66 5.99 -11.72 -0.19
N CYS A 67 6.11 -10.60 -0.91
CA CYS A 67 6.74 -10.53 -2.22
C CYS A 67 8.24 -10.28 -2.12
N ARG A 68 8.99 -10.67 -3.17
CA ARG A 68 10.44 -10.52 -3.25
C ARG A 68 10.86 -9.94 -4.60
N ASP A 69 11.91 -9.09 -4.57
CA ASP A 69 12.48 -8.44 -5.75
C ASP A 69 11.42 -7.59 -6.47
N VAL A 70 10.94 -6.54 -5.77
CA VAL A 70 9.82 -5.70 -6.21
C VAL A 70 10.31 -4.31 -6.59
N ILE A 71 9.87 -3.83 -7.73
CA ILE A 71 10.09 -2.44 -8.18
C ILE A 71 8.72 -1.79 -8.38
N ILE A 72 8.48 -0.68 -7.66
CA ILE A 72 7.30 0.16 -7.80
C ILE A 72 7.77 1.57 -8.17
N THR A 73 7.39 2.06 -9.32
CA THR A 73 7.85 3.37 -9.77
C THR A 73 6.80 4.11 -10.59
N ARG A 74 6.83 5.44 -10.53
CA ARG A 74 5.97 6.35 -11.30
C ARG A 74 4.47 6.05 -11.14
N VAL A 75 4.05 5.72 -9.91
CA VAL A 75 2.65 5.52 -9.58
C VAL A 75 2.02 6.84 -9.18
N ILE A 76 0.87 7.16 -9.75
CA ILE A 76 0.03 8.27 -9.30
C ILE A 76 -1.27 7.65 -8.76
N GLY A 77 -1.50 7.77 -7.46
CA GLY A 77 -2.60 7.08 -6.81
C GLY A 77 -3.37 7.93 -5.80
N ASP A 78 -4.68 7.67 -5.71
CA ASP A 78 -5.60 8.28 -4.75
C ASP A 78 -6.58 7.20 -4.26
N SER A 79 -6.58 6.93 -2.95
CA SER A 79 -7.32 5.81 -2.33
C SER A 79 -8.13 6.27 -1.12
N ASP A 80 -9.28 5.62 -0.89
CA ASP A 80 -10.09 5.86 0.32
C ASP A 80 -9.53 5.16 1.56
N ASP A 81 -8.83 4.04 1.38
CA ASP A 81 -8.08 3.36 2.43
C ASP A 81 -6.57 3.52 2.20
N ASP A 82 -5.74 2.59 2.62
CA ASP A 82 -4.29 2.72 2.54
C ASP A 82 -3.77 2.88 1.09
N GLY A 83 -2.65 3.58 0.96
CA GLY A 83 -1.98 3.81 -0.32
C GLY A 83 -1.11 2.62 -0.75
N ILE A 84 0.21 2.79 -0.83
CA ILE A 84 1.14 1.68 -1.06
C ILE A 84 1.37 0.97 0.28
N THR A 85 0.92 -0.28 0.36
CA THR A 85 0.91 -1.05 1.60
C THR A 85 1.77 -2.31 1.46
N PHE A 86 2.70 -2.50 2.39
CA PHE A 86 3.49 -3.72 2.53
C PHE A 86 2.92 -4.57 3.65
N LYS A 87 2.68 -5.84 3.37
CA LYS A 87 2.15 -6.82 4.30
C LYS A 87 3.06 -8.06 4.36
N SER A 88 2.92 -8.80 5.42
CA SER A 88 3.52 -10.12 5.60
C SER A 88 2.53 -10.97 6.40
N THR A 89 1.47 -11.41 5.71
CA THR A 89 0.37 -12.17 6.33
C THR A 89 0.74 -13.62 6.63
N THR A 90 1.84 -14.10 6.04
CA THR A 90 2.36 -15.46 6.19
C THR A 90 3.76 -15.46 6.80
N ASP A 91 4.41 -16.62 6.83
CA ASP A 91 5.81 -16.81 7.21
C ASP A 91 6.83 -16.24 6.20
N ARG A 92 6.37 -15.61 5.12
CA ARG A 92 7.23 -15.07 4.08
C ARG A 92 7.46 -13.57 4.25
N ILE A 93 8.73 -13.19 4.37
CA ILE A 93 9.16 -11.78 4.46
C ILE A 93 8.89 -11.07 3.12
N SER A 94 8.38 -9.85 3.19
CA SER A 94 8.37 -8.92 2.06
C SER A 94 9.75 -8.26 1.98
N GLU A 95 10.53 -8.55 0.91
CA GLU A 95 11.94 -8.15 0.87
C GLU A 95 12.45 -7.73 -0.51
N ASN A 96 13.57 -6.98 -0.50
CA ASN A 96 14.23 -6.45 -1.69
C ASN A 96 13.26 -5.60 -2.53
N ILE A 97 12.74 -4.55 -1.91
CA ILE A 97 11.69 -3.70 -2.51
C ILE A 97 12.22 -2.29 -2.73
N THR A 98 11.98 -1.74 -3.90
CA THR A 98 12.23 -0.34 -4.19
C THR A 98 10.95 0.38 -4.59
N VAL A 99 10.71 1.58 -4.01
CA VAL A 99 9.62 2.47 -4.40
C VAL A 99 10.21 3.82 -4.76
N SER A 100 9.89 4.35 -5.94
CA SER A 100 10.39 5.66 -6.33
C SER A 100 9.43 6.45 -7.23
N ASP A 101 9.60 7.77 -7.20
CA ASP A 101 8.96 8.69 -8.16
C ASP A 101 7.43 8.59 -8.16
N CYS A 102 6.83 8.37 -7.00
CA CYS A 102 5.39 8.20 -6.83
C CYS A 102 4.72 9.45 -6.25
N ILE A 103 3.46 9.67 -6.63
CA ILE A 103 2.57 10.67 -6.02
C ILE A 103 1.39 9.92 -5.42
N ILE A 104 1.24 9.96 -4.10
CA ILE A 104 0.29 9.13 -3.37
C ILE A 104 -0.62 10.00 -2.51
N SER A 105 -1.91 9.73 -2.61
CA SER A 105 -2.94 10.27 -1.74
C SER A 105 -3.71 9.12 -1.10
N SER A 106 -4.12 9.28 0.15
CA SER A 106 -4.91 8.29 0.88
C SER A 106 -5.71 8.97 1.98
N HIS A 107 -6.92 8.53 2.24
CA HIS A 107 -7.67 8.94 3.43
C HIS A 107 -7.18 8.25 4.70
N CYS A 108 -6.41 7.17 4.57
CA CYS A 108 -5.77 6.46 5.69
C CYS A 108 -4.25 6.69 5.71
N ASN A 109 -3.44 5.73 5.34
CA ASN A 109 -1.99 5.82 5.37
C ASN A 109 -1.43 5.76 3.94
N ALA A 110 -0.72 6.81 3.51
CA ALA A 110 -0.26 6.87 2.12
C ALA A 110 0.84 5.84 1.80
N LEU A 111 1.77 5.64 2.73
CA LEU A 111 2.77 4.57 2.70
C LEU A 111 2.71 3.79 4.00
N LYS A 112 2.47 2.48 3.94
CA LYS A 112 2.27 1.68 5.14
C LYS A 112 3.04 0.37 5.10
N PHE A 113 3.64 0.03 6.23
CA PHE A 113 4.18 -1.29 6.56
C PHE A 113 3.29 -1.88 7.65
N GLY A 114 2.60 -2.96 7.35
CA GLY A 114 1.65 -3.59 8.26
C GLY A 114 0.17 -3.35 7.88
N THR A 115 -0.82 -3.59 8.76
CA THR A 115 -0.64 -4.11 10.15
C THR A 115 -0.20 -5.58 10.20
N GLU A 116 -0.53 -6.38 9.18
CA GLU A 116 -0.18 -7.80 9.12
C GLU A 116 1.34 -7.95 8.91
N THR A 117 2.02 -8.48 9.92
CA THR A 117 3.49 -8.45 10.01
C THR A 117 4.09 -9.74 10.58
N THR A 118 3.52 -10.89 10.24
CA THR A 118 3.92 -12.21 10.77
C THR A 118 5.41 -12.51 10.54
N ALA A 119 5.95 -12.31 9.34
CA ALA A 119 7.39 -12.47 9.06
C ALA A 119 8.12 -11.12 8.96
N GLY A 120 7.44 -10.07 8.49
CA GLY A 120 7.96 -8.70 8.46
C GLY A 120 8.55 -8.26 7.12
N PHE A 121 9.49 -7.30 7.19
CA PHE A 121 10.00 -6.54 6.05
C PHE A 121 11.52 -6.41 6.11
N ARG A 122 12.19 -6.51 4.95
CA ARG A 122 13.64 -6.39 4.89
C ARG A 122 14.12 -5.80 3.56
N ASN A 123 15.20 -5.00 3.62
CA ASN A 123 15.83 -4.42 2.44
C ASN A 123 14.84 -3.63 1.58
N VAL A 124 14.22 -2.60 2.14
CA VAL A 124 13.24 -1.76 1.43
C VAL A 124 13.76 -0.33 1.31
N THR A 125 13.70 0.24 0.12
CA THR A 125 13.99 1.65 -0.10
C THR A 125 12.78 2.36 -0.67
N VAL A 126 12.48 3.56 -0.13
CA VAL A 126 11.45 4.47 -0.66
C VAL A 126 12.10 5.84 -0.86
N THR A 127 11.99 6.39 -2.07
CA THR A 127 12.63 7.67 -2.38
C THR A 127 11.87 8.48 -3.42
N ASN A 128 12.11 9.80 -3.44
CA ASN A 128 11.57 10.72 -4.45
C ASN A 128 10.03 10.65 -4.58
N CYS A 129 9.32 10.57 -3.47
CA CYS A 129 7.85 10.49 -3.49
C CYS A 129 7.22 11.76 -2.91
N VAL A 130 6.02 12.06 -3.39
CA VAL A 130 5.16 13.10 -2.86
C VAL A 130 3.92 12.45 -2.27
N ILE A 131 3.67 12.70 -1.01
CA ILE A 131 2.44 12.33 -0.31
C ILE A 131 1.62 13.60 -0.13
N ARG A 132 0.38 13.57 -0.57
CA ARG A 132 -0.52 14.73 -0.47
C ARG A 132 -1.93 14.32 -0.08
N GLU A 133 -2.76 15.28 0.30
CA GLU A 133 -4.17 15.03 0.56
C GLU A 133 -4.90 14.48 -0.67
N SER A 134 -5.97 13.71 -0.43
CA SER A 134 -6.84 13.19 -1.48
C SER A 134 -7.55 14.32 -2.24
N SER A 135 -7.79 14.09 -3.53
CA SER A 135 -8.64 14.94 -4.35
C SER A 135 -10.12 14.84 -3.96
N VAL A 136 -10.52 13.79 -3.27
CA VAL A 136 -11.88 13.56 -2.74
C VAL A 136 -11.92 14.03 -1.29
N LYS A 137 -12.90 14.84 -0.95
CA LYS A 137 -13.04 15.40 0.41
C LYS A 137 -13.94 14.58 1.33
N GLU A 138 -14.73 13.67 0.79
CA GLU A 138 -15.60 12.77 1.54
C GLU A 138 -14.93 11.41 1.71
N ALA A 139 -14.35 11.16 2.89
CA ALA A 139 -13.73 9.88 3.21
C ALA A 139 -14.80 8.88 3.68
N LEU A 140 -14.79 7.68 3.13
CA LEU A 140 -15.57 6.52 3.61
C LEU A 140 -14.82 5.78 4.73
N THR A 141 -13.50 5.83 4.68
CA THR A 141 -12.56 5.33 5.70
C THR A 141 -11.59 6.47 6.03
N GLY A 142 -11.07 6.54 7.23
CA GLY A 142 -10.05 7.53 7.56
C GLY A 142 -10.50 8.99 7.61
N ASN A 143 -9.74 9.89 7.03
CA ASN A 143 -9.93 11.35 7.06
C ASN A 143 -9.66 11.99 5.69
N ALA A 144 -10.33 13.09 5.40
CA ALA A 144 -10.17 13.81 4.13
C ALA A 144 -8.73 14.24 3.83
N GLU A 145 -7.97 14.63 4.85
CA GLU A 145 -6.56 15.00 4.71
C GLU A 145 -5.61 13.80 4.73
N GLY A 146 -6.10 12.62 5.13
CA GLY A 146 -5.32 11.42 5.43
C GLY A 146 -4.98 11.29 6.92
N ILE A 147 -4.87 10.06 7.40
CA ILE A 147 -4.47 9.77 8.77
C ILE A 147 -2.96 9.95 8.92
N CYS A 148 -2.18 9.23 8.10
CA CYS A 148 -0.74 9.22 8.21
C CYS A 148 -0.05 9.24 6.84
N GLY A 149 1.06 9.97 6.76
CA GLY A 149 1.93 9.95 5.59
C GLY A 149 2.69 8.64 5.47
N ILE A 150 3.47 8.29 6.48
CA ILE A 150 4.27 7.07 6.54
C ILE A 150 4.01 6.35 7.86
N ALA A 151 3.47 5.14 7.79
CA ALA A 151 3.22 4.28 8.95
C ALA A 151 4.14 3.04 8.91
N LEU A 152 4.96 2.86 9.96
CA LEU A 152 5.83 1.72 10.15
C LEU A 152 5.31 0.91 11.34
N GLU A 153 4.75 -0.26 11.07
CA GLU A 153 4.12 -1.07 12.11
C GLU A 153 4.66 -2.50 12.08
N ILE A 154 5.01 -3.02 13.26
CA ILE A 154 5.27 -4.44 13.51
C ILE A 154 4.40 -4.84 14.69
N VAL A 155 3.32 -5.57 14.44
CA VAL A 155 2.32 -5.91 15.45
C VAL A 155 2.08 -7.41 15.65
N ASP A 156 2.57 -8.26 14.73
CA ASP A 156 2.37 -9.71 14.79
C ASP A 156 3.68 -10.50 15.02
N GLY A 157 4.74 -9.83 15.52
CA GLY A 157 5.98 -10.46 15.90
C GLY A 157 7.05 -10.61 14.80
N GLY A 158 6.80 -10.08 13.59
CA GLY A 158 7.80 -10.06 12.51
C GLY A 158 8.94 -9.08 12.77
N ILE A 159 9.87 -9.02 11.81
CA ILE A 159 11.03 -8.12 11.86
C ILE A 159 10.87 -6.96 10.89
N MET A 160 11.55 -5.84 11.17
CA MET A 160 11.70 -4.73 10.23
C MET A 160 13.17 -4.30 10.24
N GLU A 161 13.89 -4.57 9.16
CA GLU A 161 15.33 -4.30 9.07
C GLU A 161 15.75 -3.76 7.71
N ASN A 162 16.77 -2.92 7.68
CA ASN A 162 17.33 -2.34 6.47
C ASN A 162 16.26 -1.56 5.66
N ILE A 163 15.53 -0.66 6.32
CA ILE A 163 14.55 0.21 5.67
C ILE A 163 15.16 1.61 5.51
N ALA A 164 15.21 2.10 4.29
CA ALA A 164 15.68 3.45 3.99
C ALA A 164 14.57 4.27 3.30
N ILE A 165 14.20 5.39 3.90
CA ILE A 165 13.18 6.31 3.38
C ILE A 165 13.82 7.69 3.26
N SER A 166 13.81 8.27 2.06
CA SER A 166 14.50 9.54 1.78
C SER A 166 13.80 10.37 0.71
N ASN A 167 14.04 11.67 0.70
CA ASN A 167 13.49 12.59 -0.31
C ASN A 167 11.96 12.47 -0.46
N ILE A 168 11.23 12.51 0.66
CA ILE A 168 9.77 12.45 0.69
C ILE A 168 9.22 13.82 1.08
N VAL A 169 8.29 14.33 0.27
CA VAL A 169 7.46 15.48 0.63
C VAL A 169 6.13 14.95 1.16
N ILE A 170 5.70 15.44 2.33
CA ILE A 170 4.43 15.10 2.95
C ILE A 170 3.65 16.38 3.20
N ASP A 171 2.50 16.51 2.54
CA ASP A 171 1.59 17.64 2.67
C ASP A 171 0.14 17.13 2.70
N GLY A 172 -0.54 17.37 3.82
CA GLY A 172 -1.94 16.97 4.02
C GLY A 172 -2.17 16.02 5.20
N PRO A 173 -1.58 14.82 5.26
CA PRO A 173 -1.86 13.86 6.34
C PRO A 173 -1.66 14.45 7.73
N ARG A 174 -2.59 14.17 8.64
CA ARG A 174 -2.59 14.70 10.03
C ARG A 174 -1.34 14.29 10.82
N VAL A 175 -0.84 13.09 10.57
CA VAL A 175 0.38 12.55 11.16
C VAL A 175 1.37 12.29 10.03
N PRO A 176 2.47 13.04 9.92
CA PRO A 176 3.41 12.80 8.83
C PRO A 176 4.12 11.45 8.96
N PHE A 177 4.42 11.02 10.19
CA PHE A 177 5.17 9.80 10.45
C PHE A 177 4.68 9.10 11.71
N PHE A 178 4.37 7.82 11.63
CA PHE A 178 3.89 6.98 12.73
C PHE A 178 4.70 5.69 12.82
N VAL A 179 5.08 5.31 14.03
CA VAL A 179 5.80 4.05 14.31
C VAL A 179 5.07 3.31 15.41
N ARG A 180 4.83 2.03 15.21
CA ARG A 180 4.21 1.15 16.20
C ARG A 180 4.94 -0.17 16.28
N LEU A 181 5.34 -0.53 17.51
CA LEU A 181 5.74 -1.88 17.85
C LEU A 181 4.61 -2.48 18.70
N GLY A 182 4.03 -3.55 18.22
CA GLY A 182 3.03 -4.34 18.93
C GLY A 182 3.66 -5.51 19.67
N ASN A 183 2.86 -6.20 20.44
CA ASN A 183 3.22 -7.45 21.12
C ASN A 183 2.63 -8.63 20.36
#